data_508d5364f7fda69efd4551378e554d2b
#
_entry.id   508d5364f7fda69efd4551378e554d2b
#
_cell.length_a   1.000
_cell.length_b   1.000
_cell.length_c   1.000
_cell.angle_alpha   90.00
_cell.angle_beta   90.00
_cell.angle_gamma   90.00
#
_symmetry.space_group_name_H-M   'P 1'
#
loop_
_entity.id
_entity.type
_entity.pdbx_description
1 polymer ?
#
loop_
_entity_poly.entity_id
_entity_poly.type
_entity_poly.pdbx_seq_one_letter_code
_entity_poly.pdbx_strand_id
1 'polypeptide(L)'
;MKKVFKKVLRSIFYIVVMSVLAFLPDFWLWHIGVSEWPLLLAILWWVPSLLLVLAEVGLQMGFFHKLSVRVLFTTILFSAFPKVVFILFDAFLPWFFALIPALGVMGWFAFGFIEGWKRLELKHITFTSPDLPPYFDGYRLVQITDFHLGSFPPGNDFVQKVVDATNNEEPDMILFTGDLVNNQASEVEPYLDTLGQLHASDGIYSIWGNHDYCEYGNNHSIGALKRNRRMLYGYQESLGWHQLMNEHHVVSHGMSSIAVIGVENPGQPPFTNRSNLKKAMKGLNPDMFKILLSHDPHHWRREVVGKKIQLTLAGHTHAGQLKIGKWTPARMAFKEWGGAYRIGEQMLYVSSGIGGSFPFRLGAWPELTVITLKRDL
;
A
#
# COMPACT_ATOMS: atom_id res chain seq x y z
N MET A 1 -32.49 5.99 -8.38
CA MET A 1 -32.26 5.93 -9.82
C MET A 1 -30.99 6.68 -10.27
N LYS A 2 -30.78 7.99 -10.00
CA LYS A 2 -29.60 8.75 -10.49
C LYS A 2 -28.23 8.15 -10.07
N LYS A 3 -28.07 7.61 -8.86
CA LYS A 3 -26.81 6.99 -8.39
C LYS A 3 -26.50 5.67 -9.14
N VAL A 4 -27.51 4.84 -9.37
CA VAL A 4 -27.38 3.56 -10.11
C VAL A 4 -27.01 3.84 -11.56
N PHE A 5 -27.71 4.79 -12.20
CA PHE A 5 -27.42 5.20 -13.57
C PHE A 5 -25.98 5.72 -13.75
N LYS A 6 -25.49 6.59 -12.81
CA LYS A 6 -24.10 7.07 -12.83
C LYS A 6 -23.09 5.93 -12.65
N LYS A 7 -23.38 4.94 -11.80
CA LYS A 7 -22.50 3.77 -11.62
C LYS A 7 -22.42 2.95 -12.91
N VAL A 8 -23.55 2.65 -13.53
CA VAL A 8 -23.60 1.88 -14.79
C VAL A 8 -22.86 2.63 -15.90
N LEU A 9 -23.10 3.91 -16.07
CA LEU A 9 -22.42 4.71 -17.09
C LEU A 9 -20.89 4.75 -16.90
N ARG A 10 -20.45 4.86 -15.65
CA ARG A 10 -19.03 4.79 -15.29
C ARG A 10 -18.41 3.42 -15.61
N SER A 11 -19.12 2.32 -15.30
CA SER A 11 -18.65 0.97 -15.60
C SER A 11 -18.55 0.74 -17.12
N ILE A 12 -19.53 1.18 -17.89
CA ILE A 12 -19.49 1.12 -19.36
C ILE A 12 -18.30 1.92 -19.89
N PHE A 13 -18.07 3.13 -19.37
CA PHE A 13 -16.93 3.96 -19.77
C PHE A 13 -15.59 3.25 -19.56
N TYR A 14 -15.35 2.65 -18.40
CA TYR A 14 -14.11 1.91 -18.14
C TYR A 14 -13.96 0.68 -19.05
N ILE A 15 -15.03 -0.10 -19.25
CA ILE A 15 -14.99 -1.26 -20.17
C ILE A 15 -14.64 -0.81 -21.59
N VAL A 16 -15.25 0.27 -22.09
CA VAL A 16 -14.98 0.81 -23.43
C VAL A 16 -13.53 1.30 -23.52
N VAL A 17 -13.05 2.09 -22.56
CA VAL A 17 -11.67 2.58 -22.54
C VAL A 17 -10.68 1.43 -22.53
N MET A 18 -10.87 0.43 -21.69
CA MET A 18 -9.98 -0.73 -21.60
C MET A 18 -10.05 -1.58 -22.87
N SER A 19 -11.23 -1.72 -23.50
CA SER A 19 -11.36 -2.41 -24.78
C SER A 19 -10.58 -1.70 -25.89
N VAL A 20 -10.69 -0.37 -25.98
CA VAL A 20 -9.93 0.40 -26.96
C VAL A 20 -8.42 0.27 -26.71
N LEU A 21 -7.96 0.42 -25.46
CA LEU A 21 -6.53 0.28 -25.10
C LEU A 21 -5.99 -1.13 -25.39
N ALA A 22 -6.82 -2.17 -25.26
CA ALA A 22 -6.43 -3.53 -25.54
C ALA A 22 -6.39 -3.84 -27.05
N PHE A 23 -7.49 -3.56 -27.73
CA PHE A 23 -7.68 -4.01 -29.12
C PHE A 23 -7.12 -3.05 -30.17
N LEU A 24 -6.97 -1.76 -29.90
CA LEU A 24 -6.43 -0.83 -30.88
C LEU A 24 -4.98 -1.19 -31.30
N PRO A 25 -4.05 -1.50 -30.38
CA PRO A 25 -2.72 -2.01 -30.73
C PRO A 25 -2.77 -3.33 -31.49
N ASP A 26 -3.71 -4.23 -31.13
CA ASP A 26 -3.84 -5.52 -31.80
C ASP A 26 -4.28 -5.37 -33.24
N PHE A 27 -5.30 -4.54 -33.50
CA PHE A 27 -5.76 -4.24 -34.86
C PHE A 27 -4.65 -3.61 -35.71
N TRP A 28 -3.90 -2.69 -35.11
CA TRP A 28 -2.76 -2.09 -35.82
C TRP A 28 -1.73 -3.12 -36.23
N LEU A 29 -1.29 -3.96 -35.30
CA LEU A 29 -0.30 -5.01 -35.54
C LEU A 29 -0.83 -6.11 -36.46
N TRP A 30 -2.15 -6.38 -36.43
CA TRP A 30 -2.79 -7.29 -37.35
C TRP A 30 -2.61 -6.86 -38.79
N HIS A 31 -2.81 -5.57 -39.08
CA HIS A 31 -2.66 -5.05 -40.44
C HIS A 31 -1.23 -4.99 -40.93
N ILE A 32 -0.24 -4.91 -40.06
CA ILE A 32 1.17 -4.81 -40.49
C ILE A 32 1.90 -6.17 -40.55
N GLY A 33 1.23 -7.29 -40.26
CA GLY A 33 1.85 -8.60 -40.46
C GLY A 33 1.33 -9.76 -39.64
N VAL A 34 0.62 -9.55 -38.52
CA VAL A 34 0.09 -10.66 -37.71
C VAL A 34 -0.92 -11.50 -38.48
N SER A 35 -1.66 -10.91 -39.42
CA SER A 35 -2.62 -11.61 -40.29
C SER A 35 -1.97 -12.69 -41.19
N GLU A 36 -0.68 -12.58 -41.44
CA GLU A 36 0.08 -13.53 -42.24
C GLU A 36 0.64 -14.72 -41.42
N TRP A 37 0.45 -14.69 -40.11
CA TRP A 37 0.94 -15.76 -39.23
C TRP A 37 0.09 -17.03 -39.39
N PRO A 38 0.65 -18.21 -39.01
CA PRO A 38 -0.14 -19.43 -38.92
C PRO A 38 -1.42 -19.22 -38.11
N LEU A 39 -2.54 -19.73 -38.58
CA LEU A 39 -3.88 -19.48 -38.06
C LEU A 39 -3.96 -19.59 -36.53
N LEU A 40 -3.34 -20.62 -35.94
CA LEU A 40 -3.32 -20.80 -34.48
C LEU A 40 -2.63 -19.62 -33.75
N LEU A 41 -1.50 -19.15 -34.25
CA LEU A 41 -0.76 -18.03 -33.65
C LEU A 41 -1.53 -16.71 -33.83
N ALA A 42 -2.16 -16.52 -34.99
CA ALA A 42 -3.01 -15.37 -35.26
C ALA A 42 -4.24 -15.31 -34.33
N ILE A 43 -4.85 -16.48 -34.02
CA ILE A 43 -5.94 -16.55 -33.02
C ILE A 43 -5.41 -16.28 -31.61
N LEU A 44 -4.28 -16.90 -31.22
CA LEU A 44 -3.70 -16.73 -29.88
C LEU A 44 -3.25 -15.29 -29.62
N TRP A 45 -2.96 -14.52 -30.66
CA TRP A 45 -2.63 -13.09 -30.57
C TRP A 45 -3.67 -12.27 -29.81
N TRP A 46 -4.97 -12.58 -30.01
CA TRP A 46 -6.09 -11.84 -29.41
C TRP A 46 -6.36 -12.23 -27.94
N VAL A 47 -5.83 -13.36 -27.48
CA VAL A 47 -6.14 -13.90 -26.14
C VAL A 47 -5.81 -12.93 -25.02
N PRO A 48 -4.62 -12.28 -24.97
CA PRO A 48 -4.31 -11.33 -23.89
C PRO A 48 -5.29 -10.14 -23.81
N SER A 49 -5.70 -9.62 -24.96
CA SER A 49 -6.62 -8.48 -25.02
C SER A 49 -8.04 -8.89 -24.64
N LEU A 50 -8.46 -10.08 -25.04
CA LEU A 50 -9.74 -10.65 -24.58
C LEU A 50 -9.73 -10.87 -23.05
N LEU A 51 -8.65 -11.42 -22.50
CA LEU A 51 -8.50 -11.61 -21.05
C LEU A 51 -8.52 -10.29 -20.30
N LEU A 52 -7.91 -9.23 -20.85
CA LEU A 52 -7.94 -7.89 -20.26
C LEU A 52 -9.37 -7.36 -20.16
N VAL A 53 -10.14 -7.45 -21.23
CA VAL A 53 -11.54 -6.99 -21.26
C VAL A 53 -12.42 -7.83 -20.34
N LEU A 54 -12.26 -9.16 -20.35
CA LEU A 54 -13.01 -10.05 -19.46
C LEU A 54 -12.69 -9.77 -17.98
N ALA A 55 -11.43 -9.49 -17.66
CA ALA A 55 -11.03 -9.12 -16.31
C ALA A 55 -11.65 -7.78 -15.88
N GLU A 56 -11.68 -6.77 -16.77
CA GLU A 56 -12.35 -5.50 -16.49
C GLU A 56 -13.86 -5.68 -16.28
N VAL A 57 -14.53 -6.46 -17.13
CA VAL A 57 -15.96 -6.81 -16.96
C VAL A 57 -16.16 -7.50 -15.61
N GLY A 58 -15.32 -8.48 -15.27
CA GLY A 58 -15.37 -9.17 -13.97
C GLY A 58 -15.28 -8.23 -12.78
N LEU A 59 -14.38 -7.23 -12.86
CA LEU A 59 -14.24 -6.19 -11.82
C LEU A 59 -15.50 -5.33 -11.69
N GLN A 60 -16.04 -4.85 -12.82
CA GLN A 60 -17.23 -4.00 -12.81
C GLN A 60 -18.47 -4.73 -12.33
N MET A 61 -18.57 -6.02 -12.61
CA MET A 61 -19.68 -6.90 -12.17
C MET A 61 -19.47 -7.48 -10.76
N GLY A 62 -18.28 -7.33 -10.18
CA GLY A 62 -17.93 -7.87 -8.85
C GLY A 62 -17.67 -9.38 -8.83
N PHE A 63 -17.40 -10.00 -10.00
CA PHE A 63 -17.05 -11.41 -10.10
C PHE A 63 -15.54 -11.62 -10.04
N PHE A 64 -15.09 -12.65 -9.28
CA PHE A 64 -13.68 -13.06 -9.24
C PHE A 64 -12.70 -11.92 -9.02
N HIS A 65 -13.03 -10.98 -8.14
CA HIS A 65 -12.32 -9.69 -7.98
C HIS A 65 -10.79 -9.84 -7.94
N LYS A 66 -10.25 -10.75 -7.13
CA LYS A 66 -8.79 -10.97 -7.03
C LYS A 66 -8.17 -11.47 -8.34
N LEU A 67 -8.81 -12.45 -8.99
CA LEU A 67 -8.34 -12.98 -10.27
C LEU A 67 -8.41 -11.90 -11.34
N SER A 68 -9.52 -11.16 -11.39
CA SER A 68 -9.72 -10.08 -12.35
C SER A 68 -8.66 -8.99 -12.20
N VAL A 69 -8.34 -8.55 -10.97
CA VAL A 69 -7.26 -7.58 -10.73
C VAL A 69 -5.91 -8.12 -11.21
N ARG A 70 -5.57 -9.37 -10.89
CA ARG A 70 -4.30 -9.98 -11.30
C ARG A 70 -4.19 -10.10 -12.82
N VAL A 71 -5.24 -10.61 -13.46
CA VAL A 71 -5.28 -10.77 -14.94
C VAL A 71 -5.19 -9.40 -15.61
N LEU A 72 -5.99 -8.42 -15.17
CA LEU A 72 -5.98 -7.07 -15.70
C LEU A 72 -4.58 -6.46 -15.62
N PHE A 73 -3.98 -6.49 -14.43
CA PHE A 73 -2.66 -5.92 -14.20
C PHE A 73 -1.58 -6.61 -15.03
N THR A 74 -1.58 -7.95 -15.06
CA THR A 74 -0.59 -8.72 -15.83
C THR A 74 -0.73 -8.48 -17.33
N THR A 75 -1.95 -8.47 -17.86
CA THR A 75 -2.17 -8.25 -19.29
C THR A 75 -1.85 -6.81 -19.72
N ILE A 76 -2.11 -5.81 -18.87
CA ILE A 76 -1.67 -4.43 -19.15
C ILE A 76 -0.14 -4.38 -19.23
N LEU A 77 0.58 -4.93 -18.25
CA LEU A 77 2.03 -4.82 -18.17
C LEU A 77 2.76 -5.66 -19.21
N PHE A 78 2.31 -6.88 -19.50
CA PHE A 78 3.02 -7.82 -20.37
C PHE A 78 2.46 -7.95 -21.78
N SER A 79 1.34 -7.29 -22.08
CA SER A 79 0.77 -7.31 -23.42
C SER A 79 0.43 -5.90 -23.92
N ALA A 80 -0.51 -5.20 -23.31
CA ALA A 80 -1.00 -3.93 -23.86
C ALA A 80 0.11 -2.86 -23.90
N PHE A 81 0.84 -2.66 -22.81
CA PHE A 81 1.89 -1.66 -22.72
C PHE A 81 3.09 -1.93 -23.65
N PRO A 82 3.67 -3.17 -23.70
CA PRO A 82 4.72 -3.49 -24.67
C PRO A 82 4.30 -3.33 -26.13
N LYS A 83 3.05 -3.67 -26.49
CA LYS A 83 2.52 -3.44 -27.85
C LYS A 83 2.47 -1.95 -28.20
N VAL A 84 2.02 -1.10 -27.28
CA VAL A 84 2.04 0.35 -27.48
C VAL A 84 3.47 0.86 -27.65
N VAL A 85 4.41 0.40 -26.82
CA VAL A 85 5.83 0.74 -26.94
C VAL A 85 6.37 0.31 -28.31
N PHE A 86 6.06 -0.93 -28.73
CA PHE A 86 6.46 -1.43 -30.05
C PHE A 86 5.96 -0.51 -31.16
N ILE A 87 4.67 -0.20 -31.22
CA ILE A 87 4.05 0.66 -32.25
C ILE A 87 4.70 2.06 -32.29
N LEU A 88 4.97 2.64 -31.11
CA LEU A 88 5.60 3.96 -31.02
C LEU A 88 6.99 3.97 -31.65
N PHE A 89 7.77 2.90 -31.46
CA PHE A 89 9.11 2.81 -32.04
C PHE A 89 9.11 2.32 -33.48
N ASP A 90 8.18 1.46 -33.90
CA ASP A 90 8.00 1.00 -35.26
C ASP A 90 7.68 2.12 -36.24
N ALA A 91 7.05 3.20 -35.73
CA ALA A 91 6.81 4.42 -36.52
C ALA A 91 8.10 5.13 -36.99
N PHE A 92 9.26 4.86 -36.35
CA PHE A 92 10.52 5.56 -36.61
C PHE A 92 11.70 4.59 -36.91
N LEU A 93 11.54 3.31 -36.60
CA LEU A 93 12.59 2.29 -36.70
C LEU A 93 12.07 1.06 -37.45
N PRO A 94 12.95 0.30 -38.15
CA PRO A 94 12.60 -1.04 -38.63
C PRO A 94 12.06 -1.92 -37.48
N TRP A 95 11.04 -2.74 -37.77
CA TRP A 95 10.28 -3.51 -36.77
C TRP A 95 11.16 -4.32 -35.79
N PHE A 96 12.27 -4.89 -36.27
CA PHE A 96 13.17 -5.67 -35.42
C PHE A 96 13.93 -4.83 -34.38
N PHE A 97 14.19 -3.54 -34.68
CA PHE A 97 14.72 -2.60 -33.69
C PHE A 97 13.62 -2.11 -32.73
N ALA A 98 12.38 -1.99 -33.19
CA ALA A 98 11.24 -1.64 -32.35
C ALA A 98 10.91 -2.73 -31.29
N LEU A 99 11.28 -3.98 -31.53
CA LEU A 99 11.17 -5.06 -30.54
C LEU A 99 12.05 -4.84 -29.31
N ILE A 100 13.22 -4.20 -29.44
CA ILE A 100 14.19 -4.04 -28.35
C ILE A 100 13.55 -3.26 -27.17
N PRO A 101 13.01 -2.05 -27.34
CA PRO A 101 12.36 -1.33 -26.25
C PRO A 101 11.12 -2.05 -25.72
N ALA A 102 10.34 -2.72 -26.55
CA ALA A 102 9.17 -3.48 -26.13
C ALA A 102 9.56 -4.66 -25.22
N LEU A 103 10.56 -5.45 -25.60
CA LEU A 103 11.11 -6.53 -24.78
C LEU A 103 11.81 -5.98 -23.53
N GLY A 104 12.51 -4.85 -23.65
CA GLY A 104 13.14 -4.16 -22.50
C GLY A 104 12.11 -3.80 -21.42
N VAL A 105 10.97 -3.27 -21.81
CA VAL A 105 9.87 -2.95 -20.89
C VAL A 105 9.27 -4.22 -20.26
N MET A 106 9.10 -5.30 -21.04
CA MET A 106 8.65 -6.59 -20.48
C MET A 106 9.63 -7.12 -19.43
N GLY A 107 10.94 -7.08 -19.74
CA GLY A 107 11.99 -7.47 -18.79
C GLY A 107 11.99 -6.61 -17.53
N TRP A 108 11.73 -5.30 -17.67
CA TRP A 108 11.64 -4.37 -16.54
C TRP A 108 10.44 -4.68 -15.64
N PHE A 109 9.28 -4.99 -16.21
CA PHE A 109 8.12 -5.43 -15.43
C PHE A 109 8.35 -6.80 -14.79
N ALA A 110 8.99 -7.75 -15.51
CA ALA A 110 9.37 -9.05 -14.96
C ALA A 110 10.29 -8.89 -13.74
N PHE A 111 11.26 -7.98 -13.79
CA PHE A 111 12.10 -7.63 -12.65
C PHE A 111 11.27 -7.17 -11.44
N GLY A 112 10.22 -6.35 -11.65
CA GLY A 112 9.31 -5.92 -10.59
C GLY A 112 8.59 -7.06 -9.88
N PHE A 113 8.24 -8.14 -10.62
CA PHE A 113 7.61 -9.34 -10.06
C PHE A 113 8.59 -10.32 -9.41
N ILE A 114 9.81 -10.42 -9.91
CA ILE A 114 10.78 -11.42 -9.46
C ILE A 114 11.62 -10.89 -8.30
N GLU A 115 12.14 -9.68 -8.43
CA GLU A 115 13.11 -9.11 -7.49
C GLU A 115 12.66 -7.79 -6.85
N GLY A 116 11.86 -6.99 -7.55
CA GLY A 116 11.51 -5.65 -7.09
C GLY A 116 10.83 -5.63 -5.73
N TRP A 117 9.94 -6.57 -5.46
CA TRP A 117 9.22 -6.66 -4.18
C TRP A 117 10.08 -7.15 -3.00
N LYS A 118 11.30 -7.66 -3.26
CA LYS A 118 12.28 -8.07 -2.24
C LYS A 118 13.30 -6.97 -1.93
N ARG A 119 13.27 -5.86 -2.66
CA ARG A 119 14.22 -4.76 -2.54
C ARG A 119 13.82 -3.81 -1.41
N LEU A 120 14.08 -4.21 -0.18
CA LEU A 120 13.82 -3.36 0.99
C LEU A 120 14.68 -2.09 0.93
N GLU A 121 14.03 -0.93 0.99
CA GLU A 121 14.65 0.39 1.09
C GLU A 121 14.47 0.92 2.53
N LEU A 122 15.57 1.25 3.20
CA LEU A 122 15.56 1.94 4.47
C LEU A 122 15.57 3.45 4.21
N LYS A 123 14.57 4.15 4.75
CA LYS A 123 14.48 5.62 4.64
C LYS A 123 14.65 6.26 6.00
N HIS A 124 15.76 6.96 6.16
CA HIS A 124 16.04 7.76 7.33
C HIS A 124 15.53 9.18 7.11
N ILE A 125 14.66 9.65 8.00
CA ILE A 125 14.16 11.03 7.99
C ILE A 125 14.32 11.63 9.38
N THR A 126 14.49 12.94 9.42
CA THR A 126 14.49 13.71 10.68
C THR A 126 13.23 14.55 10.76
N PHE A 127 12.51 14.41 11.85
CA PHE A 127 11.39 15.28 12.18
C PHE A 127 11.79 16.24 13.29
N THR A 128 11.88 17.54 12.96
CA THR A 128 12.27 18.61 13.89
C THR A 128 11.02 19.37 14.33
N SER A 129 10.89 19.61 15.64
CA SER A 129 9.80 20.37 16.22
C SER A 129 10.23 21.10 17.50
N PRO A 130 9.84 22.37 17.69
CA PRO A 130 10.07 23.09 18.96
C PRO A 130 9.23 22.51 20.12
N ASP A 131 8.11 21.87 19.81
CA ASP A 131 7.22 21.25 20.81
C ASP A 131 7.78 19.92 21.36
N LEU A 132 8.86 19.38 20.77
CA LEU A 132 9.43 18.09 21.23
C LEU A 132 10.04 18.26 22.62
N PRO A 133 9.62 17.44 23.63
CA PRO A 133 10.20 17.51 24.96
C PRO A 133 11.68 17.07 24.95
N PRO A 134 12.54 17.67 25.81
CA PRO A 134 13.99 17.47 25.77
C PRO A 134 14.46 16.00 25.83
N TYR A 135 13.81 15.17 26.62
CA TYR A 135 14.18 13.75 26.77
C TYR A 135 13.86 12.88 25.54
N PHE A 136 13.18 13.44 24.54
CA PHE A 136 12.89 12.77 23.26
C PHE A 136 13.76 13.33 22.11
N ASP A 137 14.73 14.21 22.37
CA ASP A 137 15.69 14.63 21.35
C ASP A 137 16.62 13.47 20.99
N GLY A 138 16.63 13.08 19.73
CA GLY A 138 17.33 11.91 19.20
C GLY A 138 16.53 10.61 19.25
N TYR A 139 15.28 10.62 19.78
CA TYR A 139 14.42 9.45 19.88
C TYR A 139 14.12 8.85 18.51
N ARG A 140 14.28 7.53 18.39
CA ARG A 140 14.21 6.81 17.12
C ARG A 140 12.92 6.00 17.01
N LEU A 141 12.09 6.38 16.04
CA LEU A 141 10.88 5.66 15.67
C LEU A 141 11.15 4.82 14.41
N VAL A 142 10.64 3.59 14.36
CA VAL A 142 10.58 2.82 13.12
C VAL A 142 9.12 2.61 12.75
N GLN A 143 8.74 3.11 11.57
CA GLN A 143 7.43 2.86 11.00
C GLN A 143 7.47 1.64 10.08
N ILE A 144 6.60 0.67 10.36
CA ILE A 144 6.28 -0.47 9.51
C ILE A 144 4.81 -0.36 9.11
N THR A 145 4.47 -0.64 7.86
CA THR A 145 3.09 -0.61 7.39
C THR A 145 2.89 -1.55 6.20
N ASP A 146 1.64 -1.94 5.98
CA ASP A 146 1.25 -2.65 4.77
C ASP A 146 2.10 -3.91 4.52
N PHE A 147 2.20 -4.77 5.52
CA PHE A 147 2.90 -6.05 5.35
C PHE A 147 2.23 -6.93 4.32
N HIS A 148 0.89 -7.01 4.38
CA HIS A 148 0.14 -7.89 3.49
C HIS A 148 0.71 -9.32 3.45
N LEU A 149 0.83 -9.94 4.61
CA LEU A 149 1.50 -11.23 4.79
C LEU A 149 1.00 -12.33 3.85
N GLY A 150 -0.29 -12.30 3.50
CA GLY A 150 -0.87 -13.23 2.52
C GLY A 150 -0.36 -13.07 1.08
N SER A 151 0.48 -12.08 0.79
CA SER A 151 1.13 -11.91 -0.52
C SER A 151 2.44 -12.71 -0.62
N PHE A 152 3.04 -13.06 0.50
CA PHE A 152 4.31 -13.78 0.52
C PHE A 152 4.07 -15.30 0.57
N PRO A 153 4.90 -16.10 -0.13
CA PRO A 153 4.90 -17.54 0.07
C PRO A 153 5.26 -17.89 1.52
N PRO A 154 4.62 -18.89 2.14
CA PRO A 154 4.99 -19.37 3.47
C PRO A 154 6.50 -19.71 3.55
N GLY A 155 7.16 -19.31 4.63
CA GLY A 155 8.61 -19.53 4.82
C GLY A 155 9.49 -18.60 3.96
N ASN A 156 8.95 -17.49 3.46
CA ASN A 156 9.74 -16.52 2.70
C ASN A 156 10.63 -15.70 3.64
N ASP A 157 11.93 -15.61 3.33
CA ASP A 157 12.94 -14.92 4.13
C ASP A 157 12.77 -13.38 4.14
N PHE A 158 11.89 -12.84 3.29
CA PHE A 158 11.75 -11.38 3.19
C PHE A 158 11.15 -10.76 4.45
N VAL A 159 10.20 -11.44 5.12
CA VAL A 159 9.65 -10.99 6.40
C VAL A 159 10.74 -10.98 7.47
N GLN A 160 11.58 -12.02 7.53
CA GLN A 160 12.73 -12.06 8.42
C GLN A 160 13.71 -10.91 8.13
N LYS A 161 14.01 -10.66 6.85
CA LYS A 161 14.85 -9.51 6.45
C LYS A 161 14.31 -8.17 6.94
N VAL A 162 12.98 -7.98 6.92
CA VAL A 162 12.35 -6.75 7.44
C VAL A 162 12.51 -6.66 8.95
N VAL A 163 12.30 -7.76 9.67
CA VAL A 163 12.47 -7.84 11.13
C VAL A 163 13.91 -7.54 11.52
N ASP A 164 14.87 -8.20 10.89
CA ASP A 164 16.30 -7.98 11.14
C ASP A 164 16.69 -6.52 10.86
N ALA A 165 16.24 -5.96 9.72
CA ALA A 165 16.51 -4.58 9.38
C ALA A 165 15.89 -3.60 10.40
N THR A 166 14.69 -3.91 10.92
CA THR A 166 14.04 -3.10 11.94
C THR A 166 14.82 -3.12 13.25
N ASN A 167 15.21 -4.31 13.71
CA ASN A 167 15.94 -4.47 14.97
C ASN A 167 17.35 -3.86 14.90
N ASN A 168 18.02 -3.94 13.73
CA ASN A 168 19.34 -3.34 13.51
C ASN A 168 19.32 -1.80 13.60
N GLU A 169 18.15 -1.17 13.44
CA GLU A 169 18.01 0.27 13.67
C GLU A 169 17.90 0.65 15.15
N GLU A 170 17.87 -0.32 16.07
CA GLU A 170 17.75 -0.12 17.52
C GLU A 170 16.65 0.89 17.88
N PRO A 171 15.39 0.65 17.46
CA PRO A 171 14.32 1.62 17.66
C PRO A 171 13.96 1.77 19.14
N ASP A 172 13.72 3.02 19.57
CA ASP A 172 13.08 3.25 20.85
C ASP A 172 11.61 2.83 20.82
N MET A 173 10.95 3.00 19.65
CA MET A 173 9.56 2.61 19.46
C MET A 173 9.30 2.13 18.04
N ILE A 174 8.50 1.06 17.86
CA ILE A 174 8.01 0.60 16.56
C ILE A 174 6.54 1.00 16.42
N LEU A 175 6.21 1.60 15.27
CA LEU A 175 4.88 2.10 14.94
C LEU A 175 4.34 1.37 13.71
N PHE A 176 3.38 0.45 13.93
CA PHE A 176 2.75 -0.30 12.86
C PHE A 176 1.46 0.40 12.41
N THR A 177 1.45 0.90 11.17
CA THR A 177 0.35 1.73 10.66
C THR A 177 -0.69 0.99 9.81
N GLY A 178 -0.88 -0.31 10.06
CA GLY A 178 -1.99 -1.11 9.51
C GLY A 178 -1.66 -1.96 8.31
N ASP A 179 -2.66 -2.74 7.87
CA ASP A 179 -2.61 -3.72 6.78
C ASP A 179 -1.55 -4.82 7.00
N LEU A 180 -1.68 -5.52 8.13
CA LEU A 180 -0.85 -6.70 8.44
C LEU A 180 -1.20 -7.88 7.53
N VAL A 181 -2.50 -8.07 7.25
CA VAL A 181 -3.00 -9.17 6.42
C VAL A 181 -3.61 -8.67 5.11
N ASN A 182 -3.80 -9.58 4.14
CA ASN A 182 -4.54 -9.27 2.92
C ASN A 182 -6.04 -9.53 3.09
N ASN A 183 -6.42 -10.67 3.68
CA ASN A 183 -7.79 -11.15 3.61
C ASN A 183 -8.28 -11.88 4.86
N GLN A 184 -7.38 -12.49 5.64
CA GLN A 184 -7.74 -13.32 6.77
C GLN A 184 -6.62 -13.41 7.80
N ALA A 185 -7.00 -13.58 9.06
CA ALA A 185 -6.07 -13.58 10.19
C ALA A 185 -5.03 -14.70 10.12
N SER A 186 -5.37 -15.88 9.57
CA SER A 186 -4.45 -17.01 9.46
C SER A 186 -3.24 -16.74 8.55
N GLU A 187 -3.23 -15.64 7.81
CA GLU A 187 -2.05 -15.21 7.05
C GLU A 187 -0.88 -14.80 7.96
N VAL A 188 -1.14 -14.53 9.24
CA VAL A 188 -0.11 -14.20 10.25
C VAL A 188 0.58 -15.45 10.78
N GLU A 189 -0.12 -16.60 10.86
CA GLU A 189 0.35 -17.82 11.53
C GLU A 189 1.75 -18.27 11.11
N PRO A 190 2.12 -18.30 9.81
CA PRO A 190 3.45 -18.71 9.37
C PRO A 190 4.58 -17.78 9.82
N TYR A 191 4.24 -16.58 10.29
CA TYR A 191 5.20 -15.51 10.60
C TYR A 191 5.20 -15.09 12.07
N LEU A 192 4.46 -15.79 12.96
CA LEU A 192 4.37 -15.43 14.37
C LEU A 192 5.74 -15.43 15.05
N ASP A 193 6.54 -16.48 14.86
CA ASP A 193 7.88 -16.56 15.44
C ASP A 193 8.82 -15.47 14.90
N THR A 194 8.70 -15.13 13.63
CA THR A 194 9.49 -14.06 13.00
C THR A 194 9.09 -12.70 13.54
N LEU A 195 7.78 -12.39 13.53
CA LEU A 195 7.26 -11.10 14.02
C LEU A 195 7.47 -10.94 15.53
N GLY A 196 7.51 -12.05 16.30
CA GLY A 196 7.83 -12.06 17.73
C GLY A 196 9.26 -11.63 18.05
N GLN A 197 10.16 -11.57 17.06
CA GLN A 197 11.52 -11.08 17.23
C GLN A 197 11.63 -9.53 17.14
N LEU A 198 10.57 -8.84 16.70
CA LEU A 198 10.54 -7.38 16.72
C LEU A 198 10.62 -6.87 18.17
N HIS A 199 11.52 -5.94 18.43
CA HIS A 199 11.66 -5.33 19.74
C HIS A 199 11.99 -3.85 19.69
N ALA A 200 11.51 -3.12 20.68
CA ALA A 200 11.79 -1.70 20.89
C ALA A 200 11.69 -1.38 22.38
N SER A 201 12.48 -0.43 22.86
CA SER A 201 12.57 -0.11 24.31
C SER A 201 11.23 0.30 24.90
N ASP A 202 10.46 1.11 24.19
CA ASP A 202 9.13 1.59 24.59
C ASP A 202 7.98 0.82 23.94
N GLY A 203 8.28 -0.30 23.29
CA GLY A 203 7.30 -1.23 22.75
C GLY A 203 6.85 -0.95 21.33
N ILE A 204 5.85 -1.72 20.92
CA ILE A 204 5.29 -1.73 19.56
C ILE A 204 3.83 -1.28 19.63
N TYR A 205 3.49 -0.23 18.92
CA TYR A 205 2.13 0.29 18.83
C TYR A 205 1.56 0.07 17.45
N SER A 206 0.35 -0.46 17.37
CA SER A 206 -0.28 -0.82 16.10
C SER A 206 -1.67 -0.22 15.95
N ILE A 207 -2.06 0.02 14.72
CA ILE A 207 -3.44 0.28 14.30
C ILE A 207 -3.84 -0.70 13.21
N TRP A 208 -5.12 -0.75 12.90
CA TRP A 208 -5.64 -1.52 11.79
C TRP A 208 -5.84 -0.68 10.53
N GLY A 209 -5.40 -1.21 9.39
CA GLY A 209 -5.77 -0.71 8.07
C GLY A 209 -7.06 -1.35 7.56
N ASN A 210 -7.42 -1.09 6.31
CA ASN A 210 -8.68 -1.59 5.75
C ASN A 210 -8.68 -3.12 5.54
N HIS A 211 -7.53 -3.72 5.27
CA HIS A 211 -7.41 -5.17 5.07
C HIS A 211 -7.52 -5.96 6.38
N ASP A 212 -7.15 -5.39 7.51
CA ASP A 212 -7.17 -6.04 8.82
C ASP A 212 -8.61 -6.35 9.31
N TYR A 213 -9.62 -5.70 8.75
CA TYR A 213 -11.02 -6.07 9.00
C TYR A 213 -11.46 -7.36 8.29
N CYS A 214 -10.59 -7.95 7.45
CA CYS A 214 -10.81 -9.20 6.72
C CYS A 214 -12.04 -9.18 5.79
N GLU A 215 -12.43 -8.00 5.31
CA GLU A 215 -13.61 -7.81 4.45
C GLU A 215 -13.34 -8.14 2.97
N TYR A 216 -12.08 -8.39 2.58
CA TYR A 216 -11.68 -8.72 1.21
C TYR A 216 -11.54 -10.23 0.95
N GLY A 217 -11.78 -11.08 1.97
CA GLY A 217 -11.75 -12.54 1.87
C GLY A 217 -12.94 -13.12 1.10
N ASN A 218 -12.96 -14.44 0.93
CA ASN A 218 -14.05 -15.12 0.23
C ASN A 218 -15.28 -15.36 1.12
N ASN A 219 -15.14 -15.30 2.44
CA ASN A 219 -16.22 -15.56 3.37
C ASN A 219 -16.64 -14.28 4.09
N HIS A 220 -17.74 -13.69 3.61
CA HIS A 220 -18.30 -12.45 4.15
C HIS A 220 -19.38 -12.69 5.22
N SER A 221 -19.56 -13.92 5.73
CA SER A 221 -20.52 -14.13 6.81
C SER A 221 -20.09 -13.34 8.06
N ILE A 222 -21.05 -12.77 8.76
CA ILE A 222 -20.80 -11.97 9.98
C ILE A 222 -19.99 -12.77 11.00
N GLY A 223 -20.29 -14.07 11.13
CA GLY A 223 -19.57 -14.97 12.03
C GLY A 223 -18.10 -15.17 11.63
N ALA A 224 -17.81 -15.33 10.33
CA ALA A 224 -16.43 -15.46 9.83
C ALA A 224 -15.63 -14.19 10.02
N LEU A 225 -16.20 -13.03 9.71
CA LEU A 225 -15.56 -11.74 9.90
C LEU A 225 -15.24 -11.50 11.38
N LYS A 226 -16.19 -11.78 12.29
CA LYS A 226 -15.96 -11.65 13.75
C LYS A 226 -14.84 -12.58 14.24
N ARG A 227 -14.80 -13.84 13.77
CA ARG A 227 -13.71 -14.76 14.13
C ARG A 227 -12.35 -14.27 13.65
N ASN A 228 -12.24 -13.89 12.37
CA ASN A 228 -11.00 -13.37 11.81
C ASN A 228 -10.47 -12.16 12.60
N ARG A 229 -11.34 -11.18 12.87
CA ARG A 229 -10.96 -9.99 13.65
C ARG A 229 -10.49 -10.35 15.05
N ARG A 230 -11.19 -11.27 15.74
CA ARG A 230 -10.76 -11.73 17.07
C ARG A 230 -9.41 -12.46 17.01
N MET A 231 -9.20 -13.30 15.99
CA MET A 231 -7.92 -14.01 15.80
C MET A 231 -6.80 -13.01 15.54
N LEU A 232 -7.00 -12.06 14.62
CA LEU A 232 -5.99 -11.04 14.29
C LEU A 232 -5.63 -10.18 15.50
N TYR A 233 -6.64 -9.78 16.27
CA TYR A 233 -6.45 -9.07 17.54
C TYR A 233 -5.60 -9.90 18.51
N GLY A 234 -5.96 -11.17 18.69
CA GLY A 234 -5.24 -12.08 19.57
C GLY A 234 -3.80 -12.37 19.13
N TYR A 235 -3.52 -12.46 17.83
CA TYR A 235 -2.16 -12.60 17.33
C TYR A 235 -1.30 -11.38 17.67
N GLN A 236 -1.77 -10.17 17.41
CA GLN A 236 -1.03 -8.95 17.76
C GLN A 236 -0.84 -8.83 19.28
N GLU A 237 -1.85 -9.20 20.09
CA GLU A 237 -1.74 -9.23 21.54
C GLU A 237 -0.69 -10.27 22.01
N SER A 238 -0.67 -11.48 21.40
CA SER A 238 0.33 -12.51 21.72
C SER A 238 1.77 -12.12 21.32
N LEU A 239 1.91 -11.24 20.32
CA LEU A 239 3.18 -10.64 19.92
C LEU A 239 3.60 -9.46 20.82
N GLY A 240 2.79 -9.10 21.82
CA GLY A 240 3.06 -7.98 22.73
C GLY A 240 2.80 -6.61 22.11
N TRP A 241 2.05 -6.52 20.99
CA TRP A 241 1.75 -5.25 20.35
C TRP A 241 0.59 -4.53 21.02
N HIS A 242 0.76 -3.24 21.29
CA HIS A 242 -0.27 -2.36 21.83
C HIS A 242 -1.18 -1.86 20.70
N GLN A 243 -2.39 -2.42 20.61
CA GLN A 243 -3.34 -2.04 19.55
C GLN A 243 -4.14 -0.79 19.96
N LEU A 244 -3.97 0.30 19.23
CA LEU A 244 -4.63 1.58 19.50
C LEU A 244 -5.87 1.75 18.60
N MET A 245 -7.01 1.24 19.08
CA MET A 245 -8.28 1.22 18.34
C MET A 245 -9.15 2.42 18.74
N ASN A 246 -8.85 3.61 18.18
CA ASN A 246 -9.37 4.92 18.61
C ASN A 246 -9.00 5.21 20.08
N GLU A 247 -7.71 5.04 20.37
CA GLU A 247 -7.11 5.15 21.70
C GLU A 247 -5.75 5.83 21.62
N HIS A 248 -5.17 6.13 22.75
CA HIS A 248 -3.81 6.65 22.85
C HIS A 248 -3.05 5.96 23.98
N HIS A 249 -1.74 6.05 23.89
CA HIS A 249 -0.80 5.71 24.94
C HIS A 249 0.15 6.88 25.21
N VAL A 250 0.51 7.09 26.48
CA VAL A 250 1.46 8.12 26.88
C VAL A 250 2.76 7.45 27.27
N VAL A 251 3.84 7.80 26.59
CA VAL A 251 5.20 7.35 26.88
C VAL A 251 5.94 8.46 27.63
N SER A 252 6.61 8.09 28.71
CA SER A 252 7.25 9.05 29.63
C SER A 252 8.73 8.71 29.85
N HIS A 253 9.59 9.69 29.65
CA HIS A 253 11.02 9.63 29.93
C HIS A 253 11.40 10.77 30.88
N GLY A 254 11.79 10.44 32.09
CA GLY A 254 12.03 11.43 33.15
C GLY A 254 10.79 12.30 33.39
N MET A 255 10.90 13.60 33.23
CA MET A 255 9.79 14.55 33.39
C MET A 255 9.10 14.90 32.06
N SER A 256 9.47 14.25 30.96
CA SER A 256 8.91 14.48 29.64
C SER A 256 7.97 13.37 29.23
N SER A 257 6.91 13.71 28.50
CA SER A 257 5.97 12.73 27.97
C SER A 257 5.52 13.11 26.55
N ILE A 258 5.29 12.10 25.72
CA ILE A 258 4.68 12.21 24.40
C ILE A 258 3.47 11.31 24.32
N ALA A 259 2.52 11.62 23.44
CA ALA A 259 1.37 10.75 23.20
C ALA A 259 1.47 10.08 21.83
N VAL A 260 1.29 8.78 21.80
CA VAL A 260 1.04 7.98 20.59
C VAL A 260 -0.46 7.75 20.50
N ILE A 261 -1.07 8.26 19.44
CA ILE A 261 -2.50 8.18 19.19
C ILE A 261 -2.74 7.22 18.02
N GLY A 262 -3.65 6.28 18.17
CA GLY A 262 -4.07 5.41 17.08
C GLY A 262 -5.54 5.60 16.76
N VAL A 263 -5.87 5.62 15.48
CA VAL A 263 -7.26 5.56 15.01
C VAL A 263 -7.48 4.32 14.17
N GLU A 264 -8.69 3.74 14.29
CA GLU A 264 -9.14 2.72 13.36
C GLU A 264 -9.19 3.27 11.93
N ASN A 265 -9.29 2.39 10.92
CA ASN A 265 -9.21 2.79 9.51
C ASN A 265 -10.18 3.94 9.14
N PRO A 266 -9.66 5.10 8.70
CA PRO A 266 -10.45 6.26 8.34
C PRO A 266 -10.98 6.22 6.91
N GLY A 267 -11.53 5.09 6.48
CA GLY A 267 -12.00 4.85 5.13
C GLY A 267 -12.84 5.99 4.53
N GLN A 268 -12.75 6.12 3.21
CA GLN A 268 -13.61 7.02 2.44
C GLN A 268 -14.69 6.24 1.68
N PRO A 269 -15.85 6.83 1.38
CA PRO A 269 -16.86 6.14 0.59
C PRO A 269 -16.30 5.59 -0.73
N PRO A 270 -16.55 4.33 -1.09
CA PRO A 270 -17.57 3.43 -0.49
C PRO A 270 -17.13 2.65 0.76
N PHE A 271 -15.90 2.84 1.24
CA PHE A 271 -15.37 2.14 2.42
C PHE A 271 -15.88 2.74 3.73
N THR A 272 -16.00 1.90 4.75
CA THR A 272 -16.47 2.32 6.07
C THR A 272 -15.41 3.15 6.79
N ASN A 273 -15.78 4.35 7.22
CA ASN A 273 -14.97 5.11 8.17
C ASN A 273 -15.22 4.57 9.60
N ARG A 274 -14.15 4.11 10.25
CA ARG A 274 -14.16 3.59 11.63
C ARG A 274 -13.38 4.49 12.58
N SER A 275 -12.66 5.49 12.06
CA SER A 275 -11.87 6.40 12.86
C SER A 275 -12.71 7.28 13.76
N ASN A 276 -12.19 7.52 14.94
CA ASN A 276 -12.76 8.48 15.90
C ASN A 276 -11.63 9.21 16.63
N LEU A 277 -11.08 10.22 15.96
CA LEU A 277 -9.96 11.00 16.48
C LEU A 277 -10.33 11.72 17.79
N LYS A 278 -11.60 12.18 17.93
CA LYS A 278 -12.06 12.81 19.17
C LYS A 278 -12.02 11.85 20.36
N LYS A 279 -12.44 10.57 20.14
CA LYS A 279 -12.33 9.51 21.17
C LYS A 279 -10.87 9.25 21.50
N ALA A 280 -10.02 9.05 20.47
CA ALA A 280 -8.60 8.73 20.61
C ALA A 280 -7.83 9.79 21.41
N MET A 281 -8.20 11.06 21.28
CA MET A 281 -7.55 12.19 21.99
C MET A 281 -8.17 12.53 23.33
N LYS A 282 -9.24 11.84 23.75
CA LYS A 282 -9.99 12.20 24.97
C LYS A 282 -9.10 12.08 26.22
N GLY A 283 -8.95 13.18 26.96
CA GLY A 283 -8.17 13.23 28.19
C GLY A 283 -6.68 13.57 28.03
N LEU A 284 -6.19 13.67 26.77
CA LEU A 284 -4.82 14.15 26.53
C LEU A 284 -4.66 15.64 26.85
N ASN A 285 -3.52 15.99 27.42
CA ASN A 285 -3.12 17.39 27.55
C ASN A 285 -3.01 18.02 26.14
N PRO A 286 -3.68 19.16 25.87
CA PRO A 286 -3.62 19.83 24.58
C PRO A 286 -2.21 20.19 24.12
N ASP A 287 -1.29 20.50 25.05
CA ASP A 287 0.07 20.95 24.75
C ASP A 287 1.10 19.81 24.68
N MET A 288 0.70 18.58 24.99
CA MET A 288 1.56 17.41 24.85
C MET A 288 1.95 17.20 23.37
N PHE A 289 3.19 16.81 23.12
CA PHE A 289 3.63 16.38 21.78
C PHE A 289 2.90 15.10 21.36
N LYS A 290 2.38 15.05 20.14
CA LYS A 290 1.50 13.97 19.66
C LYS A 290 1.98 13.37 18.35
N ILE A 291 2.05 12.05 18.32
CA ILE A 291 2.25 11.24 17.13
C ILE A 291 0.95 10.51 16.84
N LEU A 292 0.40 10.66 15.64
CA LEU A 292 -0.82 10.00 15.20
C LEU A 292 -0.52 8.88 14.20
N LEU A 293 -1.00 7.70 14.49
CA LEU A 293 -1.05 6.57 13.55
C LEU A 293 -2.41 6.57 12.86
N SER A 294 -2.41 6.67 11.53
CA SER A 294 -3.63 6.72 10.72
C SER A 294 -3.37 6.12 9.36
N HIS A 295 -3.93 4.94 9.08
CA HIS A 295 -3.60 4.16 7.90
C HIS A 295 -3.80 4.92 6.58
N ASP A 296 -5.00 5.49 6.34
CA ASP A 296 -5.34 6.23 5.11
C ASP A 296 -4.91 7.71 5.21
N PRO A 297 -4.01 8.20 4.33
CA PRO A 297 -3.50 9.58 4.36
C PRO A 297 -4.56 10.65 4.13
N HIS A 298 -5.71 10.32 3.51
CA HIS A 298 -6.81 11.29 3.36
C HIS A 298 -7.35 11.81 4.70
N HIS A 299 -7.17 11.05 5.79
CA HIS A 299 -7.57 11.46 7.13
C HIS A 299 -6.89 12.75 7.56
N TRP A 300 -5.63 12.93 7.17
CA TRP A 300 -4.82 14.07 7.59
C TRP A 300 -5.46 15.41 7.22
N ARG A 301 -5.82 15.61 5.93
CA ARG A 301 -6.48 16.86 5.52
C ARG A 301 -7.93 16.96 6.00
N ARG A 302 -8.60 15.83 6.14
CA ARG A 302 -10.00 15.80 6.51
C ARG A 302 -10.23 16.16 7.97
N GLU A 303 -9.36 15.67 8.88
CA GLU A 303 -9.62 15.77 10.32
C GLU A 303 -8.42 16.20 11.18
N VAL A 304 -7.17 16.08 10.69
CA VAL A 304 -5.96 16.26 11.51
C VAL A 304 -5.36 17.67 11.37
N VAL A 305 -5.33 18.20 10.14
CA VAL A 305 -4.80 19.55 9.89
C VAL A 305 -5.56 20.57 10.75
N GLY A 306 -4.79 21.45 11.41
CA GLY A 306 -5.32 22.46 12.33
C GLY A 306 -5.54 21.98 13.77
N LYS A 307 -5.26 20.69 14.08
CA LYS A 307 -5.17 20.20 15.44
C LYS A 307 -3.71 20.16 15.89
N LYS A 308 -3.45 20.28 17.19
CA LYS A 308 -2.10 20.17 17.76
C LYS A 308 -1.63 18.72 17.75
N ILE A 309 -1.33 18.17 16.54
CA ILE A 309 -0.72 16.86 16.30
C ILE A 309 0.48 17.12 15.41
N GLN A 310 1.66 16.92 15.93
CA GLN A 310 2.91 17.31 15.27
C GLN A 310 3.29 16.37 14.14
N LEU A 311 3.21 15.06 14.40
CA LEU A 311 3.59 14.02 13.42
C LEU A 311 2.42 13.08 13.17
N THR A 312 2.10 12.81 11.89
CA THR A 312 1.14 11.79 11.47
C THR A 312 1.84 10.77 10.58
N LEU A 313 1.63 9.49 10.84
CA LEU A 313 2.19 8.38 10.07
C LEU A 313 1.07 7.61 9.37
N ALA A 314 1.24 7.38 8.07
CA ALA A 314 0.27 6.66 7.24
C ALA A 314 0.97 5.70 6.27
N GLY A 315 0.17 4.77 5.71
CA GLY A 315 0.56 3.84 4.66
C GLY A 315 -0.44 3.82 3.50
N HIS A 316 -1.05 2.66 3.24
CA HIS A 316 -2.22 2.45 2.38
C HIS A 316 -2.01 2.61 0.87
N THR A 317 -1.23 3.58 0.44
CA THR A 317 -1.11 3.93 -0.99
C THR A 317 -0.18 3.03 -1.77
N HIS A 318 0.76 2.37 -1.08
CA HIS A 318 1.88 1.61 -1.66
C HIS A 318 2.69 2.39 -2.70
N ALA A 319 2.57 3.72 -2.74
CA ALA A 319 3.01 4.56 -3.87
C ALA A 319 2.56 3.96 -5.23
N GLY A 320 1.37 3.32 -5.28
CA GLY A 320 0.82 2.64 -6.46
C GLY A 320 1.60 1.41 -6.93
N GLN A 321 2.53 0.86 -6.14
CA GLN A 321 3.45 -0.24 -6.46
C GLN A 321 4.33 -0.02 -7.70
N LEU A 322 4.13 1.07 -8.42
CA LEU A 322 4.85 1.48 -9.64
C LEU A 322 5.20 2.97 -9.55
N LYS A 323 6.49 3.28 -9.68
CA LYS A 323 6.97 4.66 -9.68
C LYS A 323 8.06 4.86 -10.73
N ILE A 324 7.90 5.86 -11.57
CA ILE A 324 8.86 6.23 -12.62
C ILE A 324 9.20 7.72 -12.40
N GLY A 325 10.38 7.98 -11.86
CA GLY A 325 10.74 9.32 -11.44
C GLY A 325 9.77 9.88 -10.39
N LYS A 326 9.04 10.94 -10.73
CA LYS A 326 8.02 11.58 -9.87
C LYS A 326 6.59 11.10 -10.15
N TRP A 327 6.41 10.24 -11.12
CA TRP A 327 5.08 9.74 -11.50
C TRP A 327 4.77 8.40 -10.85
N THR A 328 3.53 8.24 -10.41
CA THR A 328 2.95 6.99 -9.89
C THR A 328 1.43 7.00 -10.10
N PRO A 329 0.80 5.83 -10.33
CA PRO A 329 -0.66 5.73 -10.40
C PRO A 329 -1.37 6.23 -9.12
N ALA A 330 -0.73 6.13 -7.96
CA ALA A 330 -1.30 6.60 -6.69
C ALA A 330 -1.68 8.09 -6.73
N ARG A 331 -0.99 8.93 -7.52
CA ARG A 331 -1.31 10.37 -7.69
C ARG A 331 -2.71 10.64 -8.23
N MET A 332 -3.30 9.67 -8.91
CA MET A 332 -4.65 9.81 -9.46
C MET A 332 -5.73 9.73 -8.37
N ALA A 333 -5.42 9.01 -7.27
CA ALA A 333 -6.35 8.79 -6.16
C ALA A 333 -5.98 9.59 -4.90
N PHE A 334 -4.68 9.81 -4.67
CA PHE A 334 -4.16 10.39 -3.43
C PHE A 334 -3.35 11.67 -3.71
N LYS A 335 -3.70 12.74 -3.01
CA LYS A 335 -2.90 13.97 -3.01
C LYS A 335 -1.59 13.76 -2.25
N GLU A 336 -1.67 13.09 -1.11
CA GLU A 336 -0.56 12.64 -0.28
C GLU A 336 -0.38 11.13 -0.51
N TRP A 337 0.56 10.75 -1.38
CA TRP A 337 0.72 9.37 -1.82
C TRP A 337 2.04 8.71 -1.40
N GLY A 338 3.02 9.47 -0.90
CA GLY A 338 4.31 8.93 -0.47
C GLY A 338 5.29 10.02 -0.04
N GLY A 339 6.07 9.75 1.00
CA GLY A 339 7.03 10.68 1.58
C GLY A 339 6.40 11.71 2.52
N ALA A 340 7.14 12.79 2.79
CA ALA A 340 6.77 13.81 3.77
C ALA A 340 5.96 14.96 3.16
N TYR A 341 4.91 15.37 3.85
CA TYR A 341 4.08 16.55 3.55
C TYR A 341 4.01 17.43 4.81
N ARG A 342 4.11 18.75 4.64
CA ARG A 342 4.06 19.70 5.76
C ARG A 342 2.97 20.75 5.56
N ILE A 343 2.30 21.11 6.65
CA ILE A 343 1.41 22.27 6.76
C ILE A 343 1.70 22.93 8.12
N GLY A 344 2.33 24.10 8.10
CA GLY A 344 2.88 24.72 9.32
C GLY A 344 3.85 23.74 9.99
N GLU A 345 3.72 23.59 11.30
CA GLU A 345 4.55 22.67 12.11
C GLU A 345 4.12 21.20 12.03
N GLN A 346 3.01 20.91 11.36
CA GLN A 346 2.49 19.55 11.24
C GLN A 346 3.13 18.82 10.06
N MET A 347 3.54 17.59 10.27
CA MET A 347 4.02 16.70 9.21
C MET A 347 3.16 15.44 9.11
N LEU A 348 2.80 15.08 7.88
CA LEU A 348 2.36 13.75 7.50
C LEU A 348 3.51 13.04 6.80
N TYR A 349 3.82 11.82 7.19
CA TYR A 349 4.65 10.92 6.41
C TYR A 349 3.82 9.73 5.92
N VAL A 350 3.89 9.47 4.61
CA VAL A 350 3.20 8.34 3.96
C VAL A 350 4.26 7.37 3.47
N SER A 351 4.35 6.21 4.11
CA SER A 351 5.26 5.15 3.69
C SER A 351 4.71 4.38 2.50
N SER A 352 5.60 3.87 1.65
CA SER A 352 5.24 2.97 0.55
C SER A 352 4.85 1.57 1.03
N GLY A 353 5.10 1.24 2.30
CA GLY A 353 4.80 -0.06 2.90
C GLY A 353 5.71 -1.20 2.45
N ILE A 354 5.61 -2.33 3.13
CA ILE A 354 6.48 -3.50 2.93
C ILE A 354 5.97 -4.39 1.79
N GLY A 355 4.71 -4.82 1.86
CA GLY A 355 4.09 -5.72 0.89
C GLY A 355 3.15 -5.02 -0.09
N GLY A 356 2.05 -5.65 -0.38
CA GLY A 356 1.01 -5.15 -1.27
C GLY A 356 0.02 -6.26 -1.61
N SER A 357 -1.00 -5.96 -2.38
CA SER A 357 -2.03 -6.95 -2.75
C SER A 357 -1.48 -8.12 -3.60
N PHE A 358 -0.31 -7.96 -4.19
CA PHE A 358 0.44 -8.98 -4.94
C PHE A 358 1.94 -8.61 -4.96
N PRO A 359 2.84 -9.61 -5.17
CA PRO A 359 4.29 -9.41 -5.09
C PRO A 359 4.81 -8.72 -6.36
N PHE A 360 4.63 -7.41 -6.42
CA PHE A 360 5.15 -6.56 -7.50
C PHE A 360 5.56 -5.21 -6.92
N ARG A 361 6.77 -4.77 -7.19
CA ARG A 361 7.25 -3.42 -6.88
C ARG A 361 8.22 -2.97 -7.96
N LEU A 362 8.01 -1.77 -8.51
CA LEU A 362 8.89 -1.22 -9.53
C LEU A 362 9.07 0.27 -9.31
N GLY A 363 10.25 0.69 -8.80
CA GLY A 363 10.55 2.07 -8.43
C GLY A 363 9.82 2.58 -7.19
N ALA A 364 8.76 1.91 -6.76
CA ALA A 364 8.09 2.07 -5.47
C ALA A 364 8.46 0.88 -4.58
N TRP A 365 9.71 0.84 -4.13
CA TRP A 365 10.27 -0.29 -3.39
C TRP A 365 9.59 -0.48 -2.03
N PRO A 366 9.60 -1.71 -1.46
CA PRO A 366 9.27 -1.93 -0.06
C PRO A 366 10.06 -0.98 0.83
N GLU A 367 9.40 -0.35 1.76
CA GLU A 367 9.97 0.74 2.55
C GLU A 367 9.85 0.48 4.05
N LEU A 368 10.99 0.52 4.75
CA LEU A 368 11.10 0.65 6.18
C LEU A 368 11.52 2.07 6.50
N THR A 369 10.72 2.78 7.31
CA THR A 369 10.97 4.21 7.59
C THR A 369 11.51 4.39 9.00
N VAL A 370 12.70 4.98 9.11
CA VAL A 370 13.35 5.34 10.38
C VAL A 370 13.21 6.84 10.58
N ILE A 371 12.60 7.25 11.68
CA ILE A 371 12.31 8.66 11.97
C ILE A 371 13.04 9.05 13.24
N THR A 372 14.03 9.95 13.11
CA THR A 372 14.68 10.55 14.28
C THR A 372 13.94 11.82 14.66
N LEU A 373 13.44 11.86 15.89
CA LEU A 373 12.85 13.08 16.45
C LEU A 373 13.98 14.04 16.87
N LYS A 374 13.84 15.32 16.51
CA LYS A 374 14.79 16.37 16.88
C LYS A 374 14.07 17.58 17.45
N ARG A 375 14.61 18.08 18.54
CA ARG A 375 14.15 19.32 19.13
C ARG A 375 14.76 20.51 18.39
N ASP A 376 13.91 21.46 17.99
CA ASP A 376 14.34 22.76 17.49
C ASP A 376 14.57 23.68 18.69
N LEU A 377 15.79 24.28 18.81
CA LEU A 377 16.19 25.10 19.95
C LEU A 377 15.91 26.58 19.68
#